data_e393db8caa0f1444c8b940ace752e305
#
_entry.id   e393db8caa0f1444c8b940ace752e305
#
_cell.length_a   1.000
_cell.length_b   1.000
_cell.length_c   1.000
_cell.angle_alpha   90.00
_cell.angle_beta   90.00
_cell.angle_gamma   90.00
#
_symmetry.space_group_name_H-M   'P 1'
#
loop_
_entity.id
_entity.type
_entity.pdbx_description
1 polymer ?
#
loop_
_entity_poly.entity_id
_entity_poly.type
_entity_poly.pdbx_seq_one_letter_code
_entity_poly.pdbx_strand_id
1 'polypeptide(L)'
;MKLDMHCEMLLNEYHEKLPIYEKMKTVVLDLLRSCLDKNNILVSGLEARVKSEQGLIGKLELKGYTYHTLEDITDVLGARIITYYSDEVDIISALAEKMFEIDWANSVDKRKMLEIDRFGYMSLHYICRIPETLYKDPELPQLNQMHFELQMRSTLQHVWANMYHYIGYKSDVEIPIEYQRNMSRLAGILELADEQFNRIRKDVNNYRRNVQSMVASGNFDEVPLNGDTFRSFLKLNPFRNLVDKIAAINQGEVYEDSLMPYYNVLLHMEMKTIGDIVRMINENKESAYQLALLQLAGTGLDIVAYSVALQNLCIVTILKKGYGEAGLVRLFDALYGENEYHKQRAKRIVEQAQKINLI
;
A
#
# COMPACT_ATOMS: atom_id res chain seq x y z
N MET A 1 -41.49 24.26 -6.25
CA MET A 1 -41.65 25.48 -5.41
C MET A 1 -40.85 26.58 -6.07
N LYS A 2 -41.36 27.82 -6.16
CA LYS A 2 -40.53 28.93 -6.68
C LYS A 2 -39.53 29.30 -5.58
N LEU A 3 -38.25 29.28 -5.89
CA LEU A 3 -37.24 29.89 -5.05
C LEU A 3 -37.61 31.37 -4.84
N ASP A 4 -37.31 31.94 -3.68
CA ASP A 4 -37.45 33.37 -3.48
C ASP A 4 -36.38 34.13 -4.30
N MET A 5 -36.57 35.45 -4.47
CA MET A 5 -35.70 36.28 -5.28
C MET A 5 -34.24 36.26 -4.80
N HIS A 6 -34.01 36.08 -3.48
CA HIS A 6 -32.69 36.00 -2.88
C HIS A 6 -31.97 34.68 -3.27
N CYS A 7 -32.65 33.55 -3.18
CA CYS A 7 -32.14 32.25 -3.61
C CYS A 7 -31.88 32.20 -5.11
N GLU A 8 -32.73 32.86 -5.93
CA GLU A 8 -32.48 33.00 -7.38
C GLU A 8 -31.19 33.82 -7.67
N MET A 9 -30.91 34.89 -6.90
CA MET A 9 -29.66 35.64 -7.03
C MET A 9 -28.44 34.77 -6.72
N LEU A 10 -28.45 33.98 -5.64
CA LEU A 10 -27.38 33.07 -5.29
C LEU A 10 -27.15 31.98 -6.36
N LEU A 11 -28.22 31.50 -6.96
CA LEU A 11 -28.16 30.52 -8.05
C LEU A 11 -27.54 31.13 -9.32
N ASN A 12 -27.86 32.36 -9.65
CA ASN A 12 -27.26 33.08 -10.78
C ASN A 12 -25.76 33.30 -10.53
N GLU A 13 -25.36 33.71 -9.32
CA GLU A 13 -23.96 33.85 -8.94
C GLU A 13 -23.22 32.52 -9.06
N TYR A 14 -23.86 31.40 -8.67
CA TYR A 14 -23.30 30.05 -8.84
C TYR A 14 -23.04 29.74 -10.32
N HIS A 15 -23.99 30.02 -11.22
CA HIS A 15 -23.81 29.79 -12.66
C HIS A 15 -22.66 30.61 -13.26
N GLU A 16 -22.52 31.87 -12.84
CA GLU A 16 -21.42 32.72 -13.26
C GLU A 16 -20.05 32.20 -12.79
N LYS A 17 -19.97 31.71 -11.56
CA LYS A 17 -18.74 31.20 -10.95
C LYS A 17 -18.45 29.72 -11.25
N LEU A 18 -19.40 28.97 -11.83
CA LEU A 18 -19.25 27.54 -12.09
C LEU A 18 -17.99 27.16 -12.88
N PRO A 19 -17.62 27.89 -13.99
CA PRO A 19 -16.39 27.58 -14.72
C PRO A 19 -15.12 27.73 -13.83
N ILE A 20 -15.12 28.66 -12.89
CA ILE A 20 -13.99 28.90 -11.97
C ILE A 20 -13.91 27.76 -10.96
N TYR A 21 -15.05 27.30 -10.41
CA TYR A 21 -15.08 26.15 -9.53
C TYR A 21 -14.62 24.87 -10.23
N GLU A 22 -14.96 24.65 -11.50
CA GLU A 22 -14.50 23.50 -12.27
C GLU A 22 -12.97 23.55 -12.50
N LYS A 23 -12.41 24.72 -12.77
CA LYS A 23 -10.97 24.93 -12.85
C LYS A 23 -10.30 24.69 -11.49
N MET A 24 -10.85 25.28 -10.42
CA MET A 24 -10.36 25.10 -9.05
C MET A 24 -10.37 23.63 -8.62
N LYS A 25 -11.40 22.88 -8.99
CA LYS A 25 -11.47 21.43 -8.75
C LYS A 25 -10.25 20.70 -9.30
N THR A 26 -9.88 20.99 -10.54
CA THR A 26 -8.70 20.37 -11.18
C THR A 26 -7.42 20.74 -10.43
N VAL A 27 -7.24 22.04 -10.13
CA VAL A 27 -6.07 22.55 -9.40
C VAL A 27 -5.95 21.89 -8.03
N VAL A 28 -7.05 21.81 -7.25
CA VAL A 28 -7.08 21.18 -5.94
C VAL A 28 -6.69 19.71 -6.02
N LEU A 29 -7.24 18.96 -7.00
CA LEU A 29 -6.88 17.54 -7.18
C LEU A 29 -5.41 17.37 -7.52
N ASP A 30 -4.85 18.19 -8.39
CA ASP A 30 -3.45 18.09 -8.79
C ASP A 30 -2.49 18.45 -7.64
N LEU A 31 -2.82 19.49 -6.85
CA LEU A 31 -2.05 19.86 -5.66
C LEU A 31 -2.08 18.76 -4.61
N LEU A 32 -3.25 18.19 -4.32
CA LEU A 32 -3.39 17.10 -3.36
C LEU A 32 -2.66 15.84 -3.83
N ARG A 33 -2.81 15.46 -5.11
CA ARG A 33 -2.10 14.30 -5.69
C ARG A 33 -0.58 14.48 -5.59
N SER A 34 -0.07 15.63 -6.02
CA SER A 34 1.36 15.95 -5.92
C SER A 34 1.89 15.90 -4.48
N CYS A 35 1.08 16.34 -3.51
CA CYS A 35 1.44 16.27 -2.10
C CYS A 35 1.51 14.83 -1.59
N LEU A 36 0.51 14.01 -1.91
CA LEU A 36 0.46 12.60 -1.52
C LEU A 36 1.64 11.83 -2.12
N ASP A 37 1.91 12.02 -3.42
CA ASP A 37 3.01 11.37 -4.13
C ASP A 37 4.38 11.75 -3.54
N LYS A 38 4.62 13.04 -3.29
CA LYS A 38 5.88 13.53 -2.68
C LYS A 38 6.14 12.97 -1.28
N ASN A 39 5.08 12.66 -0.54
CA ASN A 39 5.20 12.11 0.81
C ASN A 39 5.06 10.59 0.83
N ASN A 40 4.95 9.92 -0.33
CA ASN A 40 4.74 8.47 -0.47
C ASN A 40 3.51 7.98 0.33
N ILE A 41 2.43 8.76 0.35
CA ILE A 41 1.18 8.41 1.04
C ILE A 41 0.22 7.80 0.03
N LEU A 42 -0.10 6.52 0.23
CA LEU A 42 -1.12 5.83 -0.54
C LEU A 42 -2.49 6.07 0.10
N VAL A 43 -3.47 6.43 -0.71
CA VAL A 43 -4.86 6.63 -0.27
C VAL A 43 -5.80 5.71 -1.03
N SER A 44 -6.91 5.33 -0.40
CA SER A 44 -7.97 4.52 -1.00
C SER A 44 -8.78 5.31 -2.04
N GLY A 45 -8.88 6.64 -1.87
CA GLY A 45 -9.55 7.50 -2.82
C GLY A 45 -9.15 8.97 -2.67
N LEU A 46 -9.10 9.67 -3.81
CA LEU A 46 -8.95 11.11 -3.90
C LEU A 46 -9.97 11.61 -4.92
N GLU A 47 -10.94 12.38 -4.45
CA GLU A 47 -12.08 12.84 -5.22
C GLU A 47 -12.30 14.34 -5.01
N ALA A 48 -12.82 15.03 -6.02
CA ALA A 48 -13.37 16.36 -5.86
C ALA A 48 -14.61 16.54 -6.75
N ARG A 49 -15.56 17.31 -6.26
CA ARG A 49 -16.78 17.61 -6.98
C ARG A 49 -17.23 19.03 -6.72
N VAL A 50 -17.73 19.69 -7.75
CA VAL A 50 -18.56 20.88 -7.60
C VAL A 50 -19.97 20.41 -7.25
N LYS A 51 -20.61 21.04 -6.29
CA LYS A 51 -21.99 20.76 -5.86
C LYS A 51 -22.91 20.94 -7.07
N SER A 52 -23.76 19.97 -7.38
CA SER A 52 -24.72 20.09 -8.47
C SER A 52 -25.74 21.21 -8.18
N GLU A 53 -26.30 21.80 -9.24
CA GLU A 53 -27.38 22.79 -9.12
C GLU A 53 -28.51 22.28 -8.23
N GLN A 54 -28.98 21.05 -8.44
CA GLN A 54 -30.02 20.43 -7.59
C GLN A 54 -29.59 20.33 -6.12
N GLY A 55 -28.32 19.99 -5.86
CA GLY A 55 -27.78 19.92 -4.50
C GLY A 55 -27.66 21.30 -3.84
N LEU A 56 -27.39 22.35 -4.64
CA LEU A 56 -27.39 23.73 -4.19
C LEU A 56 -28.82 24.21 -3.89
N ILE A 57 -29.78 23.97 -4.81
CA ILE A 57 -31.18 24.28 -4.59
C ILE A 57 -31.72 23.67 -3.30
N GLY A 58 -31.49 22.37 -3.10
CA GLY A 58 -31.93 21.71 -1.87
C GLY A 58 -31.29 22.31 -0.60
N LYS A 59 -30.06 22.78 -0.65
CA LYS A 59 -29.43 23.50 0.46
C LYS A 59 -30.04 24.89 0.68
N LEU A 60 -30.32 25.62 -0.39
CA LEU A 60 -30.96 26.92 -0.32
C LEU A 60 -32.42 26.84 0.20
N GLU A 61 -33.17 25.81 -0.18
CA GLU A 61 -34.53 25.58 0.35
C GLU A 61 -34.51 25.33 1.86
N LEU A 62 -33.50 24.67 2.38
CA LEU A 62 -33.39 24.37 3.82
C LEU A 62 -32.80 25.52 4.63
N LYS A 63 -31.85 26.29 4.09
CA LYS A 63 -31.04 27.26 4.83
C LYS A 63 -30.72 28.53 4.05
N GLY A 64 -31.41 28.81 2.94
CA GLY A 64 -31.07 29.93 2.04
C GLY A 64 -31.06 31.30 2.72
N TYR A 65 -31.92 31.49 3.70
CA TYR A 65 -32.01 32.74 4.48
C TYR A 65 -30.76 33.01 5.35
N THR A 66 -29.87 32.04 5.54
CA THR A 66 -28.63 32.20 6.31
C THR A 66 -27.43 32.63 5.45
N TYR A 67 -27.54 32.56 4.13
CA TYR A 67 -26.46 32.90 3.20
C TYR A 67 -26.74 34.22 2.53
N HIS A 68 -25.80 35.17 2.52
CA HIS A 68 -25.91 36.44 1.88
C HIS A 68 -25.26 36.44 0.50
N THR A 69 -24.17 35.69 0.31
CA THR A 69 -23.42 35.51 -0.92
C THR A 69 -23.14 34.04 -1.16
N LEU A 70 -22.73 33.66 -2.36
CA LEU A 70 -22.32 32.30 -2.68
C LEU A 70 -21.07 31.89 -1.85
N GLU A 71 -20.25 32.84 -1.44
CA GLU A 71 -19.03 32.58 -0.63
C GLU A 71 -19.34 32.10 0.79
N ASP A 72 -20.54 32.42 1.31
CA ASP A 72 -20.99 31.88 2.61
C ASP A 72 -21.27 30.37 2.52
N ILE A 73 -21.41 29.84 1.30
CA ILE A 73 -21.61 28.40 1.06
C ILE A 73 -20.25 27.73 0.83
N THR A 74 -19.58 27.40 1.90
CA THR A 74 -18.19 26.93 1.91
C THR A 74 -17.96 25.55 1.27
N ASP A 75 -19.03 24.81 0.93
CA ASP A 75 -18.99 23.46 0.34
C ASP A 75 -19.47 23.40 -1.13
N VAL A 76 -19.41 24.53 -1.87
CA VAL A 76 -19.69 24.57 -3.32
C VAL A 76 -18.68 23.67 -4.06
N LEU A 77 -17.40 23.74 -3.72
CA LEU A 77 -16.40 22.77 -4.12
C LEU A 77 -16.06 21.90 -2.92
N GLY A 78 -16.22 20.58 -3.05
CA GLY A 78 -15.80 19.61 -2.06
C GLY A 78 -14.72 18.69 -2.60
N ALA A 79 -13.61 18.58 -1.89
CA ALA A 79 -12.56 17.57 -2.12
C ALA A 79 -12.59 16.54 -0.99
N ARG A 80 -12.21 15.31 -1.28
CA ARG A 80 -12.22 14.22 -0.31
C ARG A 80 -11.00 13.35 -0.46
N ILE A 81 -10.33 13.08 0.68
CA ILE A 81 -9.25 12.10 0.79
C ILE A 81 -9.76 10.95 1.65
N ILE A 82 -9.66 9.73 1.13
CA ILE A 82 -10.05 8.50 1.82
C ILE A 82 -8.78 7.71 2.08
N THR A 83 -8.39 7.61 3.34
CA THR A 83 -7.19 6.88 3.77
C THR A 83 -7.49 5.40 3.98
N TYR A 84 -6.48 4.54 3.92
CA TYR A 84 -6.64 3.15 4.33
C TYR A 84 -6.81 3.02 5.85
N TYR A 85 -6.13 3.86 6.62
CA TYR A 85 -6.08 3.81 8.09
C TYR A 85 -6.50 5.13 8.70
N SER A 86 -7.15 5.08 9.87
CA SER A 86 -7.70 6.28 10.52
C SER A 86 -6.61 7.22 11.05
N ASP A 87 -5.43 6.72 11.47
CA ASP A 87 -4.32 7.56 11.91
C ASP A 87 -3.59 8.30 10.78
N GLU A 88 -3.79 7.91 9.52
CA GLU A 88 -3.28 8.64 8.36
C GLU A 88 -4.03 9.96 8.12
N VAL A 89 -5.27 10.07 8.62
CA VAL A 89 -6.04 11.32 8.57
C VAL A 89 -5.29 12.45 9.26
N ASP A 90 -4.65 12.19 10.40
CA ASP A 90 -3.89 13.20 11.14
C ASP A 90 -2.59 13.60 10.39
N ILE A 91 -1.96 12.67 9.70
CA ILE A 91 -0.79 12.96 8.86
C ILE A 91 -1.19 13.87 7.69
N ILE A 92 -2.29 13.53 7.01
CA ILE A 92 -2.78 14.30 5.85
C ILE A 92 -3.29 15.67 6.29
N SER A 93 -3.96 15.76 7.43
CA SER A 93 -4.41 17.06 7.96
C SER A 93 -3.26 18.00 8.24
N ALA A 94 -2.17 17.51 8.84
CA ALA A 94 -0.96 18.29 9.07
C ALA A 94 -0.27 18.74 7.76
N LEU A 95 -0.39 17.98 6.68
CA LEU A 95 0.09 18.38 5.35
C LEU A 95 -0.83 19.44 4.74
N ALA A 96 -2.16 19.28 4.85
CA ALA A 96 -3.13 20.25 4.38
C ALA A 96 -2.97 21.61 5.07
N GLU A 97 -2.73 21.64 6.38
CA GLU A 97 -2.46 22.86 7.16
C GLU A 97 -1.20 23.61 6.69
N LYS A 98 -0.21 22.91 6.15
CA LYS A 98 1.01 23.52 5.58
C LYS A 98 0.80 24.02 4.15
N MET A 99 -0.16 23.45 3.43
CA MET A 99 -0.40 23.75 2.01
C MET A 99 -1.44 24.84 1.82
N PHE A 100 -2.50 24.82 2.60
CA PHE A 100 -3.67 25.64 2.41
C PHE A 100 -3.87 26.61 3.57
N GLU A 101 -4.52 27.73 3.28
CA GLU A 101 -5.04 28.61 4.31
C GLU A 101 -6.33 28.04 4.86
N ILE A 102 -6.34 27.69 6.15
CA ILE A 102 -7.48 27.03 6.79
C ILE A 102 -8.37 28.08 7.46
N ASP A 103 -9.64 28.08 7.11
CA ASP A 103 -10.67 28.81 7.84
C ASP A 103 -11.10 27.99 9.07
N TRP A 104 -10.46 28.25 10.18
CA TRP A 104 -10.70 27.53 11.43
C TRP A 104 -12.08 27.77 12.02
N ALA A 105 -12.73 28.88 11.69
CA ALA A 105 -14.07 29.21 12.20
C ALA A 105 -15.15 28.31 11.58
N ASN A 106 -14.94 27.90 10.32
CA ASN A 106 -15.87 27.07 9.57
C ASN A 106 -15.38 25.60 9.42
N SER A 107 -14.16 25.28 9.92
CA SER A 107 -13.61 23.93 9.91
C SER A 107 -14.06 23.15 11.14
N VAL A 108 -14.30 21.82 10.97
CA VAL A 108 -14.86 20.98 12.03
C VAL A 108 -14.15 19.63 12.07
N ASP A 109 -13.63 19.28 13.24
CA ASP A 109 -13.21 17.89 13.53
C ASP A 109 -14.36 17.14 14.22
N LYS A 110 -15.15 16.44 13.42
CA LYS A 110 -16.32 15.68 13.94
C LYS A 110 -15.90 14.49 14.81
N ARG A 111 -14.64 14.04 14.73
CA ARG A 111 -14.09 12.98 15.58
C ARG A 111 -14.02 13.41 17.04
N LYS A 112 -13.79 14.72 17.28
CA LYS A 112 -13.69 15.33 18.62
C LYS A 112 -15.02 15.85 19.17
N MET A 113 -16.06 15.90 18.33
CA MET A 113 -17.38 16.43 18.74
C MET A 113 -18.30 15.37 19.34
N LEU A 114 -17.97 14.09 19.20
CA LEU A 114 -18.77 13.01 19.77
C LEU A 114 -18.56 12.98 21.29
N GLU A 115 -19.67 12.96 22.03
CA GLU A 115 -19.66 12.69 23.46
C GLU A 115 -19.15 11.26 23.70
N ILE A 116 -18.54 11.00 24.85
CA ILE A 116 -17.89 9.72 25.19
C ILE A 116 -18.83 8.50 25.04
N ASP A 117 -20.12 8.71 25.20
CA ASP A 117 -21.16 7.69 25.11
C ASP A 117 -21.86 7.63 23.74
N ARG A 118 -21.40 8.41 22.75
CA ARG A 118 -22.00 8.46 21.42
C ARG A 118 -21.07 7.98 20.34
N PHE A 119 -21.59 7.13 19.48
CA PHE A 119 -20.95 6.70 18.24
C PHE A 119 -21.65 7.31 17.04
N GLY A 120 -20.90 7.79 16.08
CA GLY A 120 -21.50 8.44 14.93
C GLY A 120 -20.49 8.72 13.80
N TYR A 121 -20.85 9.69 12.96
CA TYR A 121 -20.04 10.09 11.82
C TYR A 121 -18.73 10.75 12.27
N MET A 122 -17.64 10.13 11.92
CA MET A 122 -16.29 10.65 12.17
C MET A 122 -15.64 11.05 10.88
N SER A 123 -15.33 12.34 10.74
CA SER A 123 -14.53 12.88 9.64
C SER A 123 -13.95 14.22 10.05
N LEU A 124 -12.84 14.58 9.44
CA LEU A 124 -12.24 15.89 9.57
C LEU A 124 -12.60 16.71 8.33
N HIS A 125 -13.18 17.89 8.55
CA HIS A 125 -13.58 18.83 7.50
C HIS A 125 -12.81 20.13 7.67
N TYR A 126 -12.00 20.47 6.71
CA TYR A 126 -11.34 21.76 6.64
C TYR A 126 -11.96 22.62 5.53
N ILE A 127 -12.23 23.87 5.84
CA ILE A 127 -12.56 24.88 4.84
C ILE A 127 -11.24 25.57 4.47
N CYS A 128 -10.87 25.47 3.20
CA CYS A 128 -9.55 25.81 2.72
C CYS A 128 -9.61 26.87 1.63
N ARG A 129 -8.54 27.70 1.53
CA ARG A 129 -8.21 28.51 0.36
C ARG A 129 -6.85 28.11 -0.17
N ILE A 130 -6.64 28.29 -1.47
CA ILE A 130 -5.34 28.06 -2.10
C ILE A 130 -4.51 29.35 -1.97
N PRO A 131 -3.39 29.36 -1.22
CA PRO A 131 -2.56 30.56 -1.13
C PRO A 131 -1.89 30.88 -2.46
N GLU A 132 -1.74 32.15 -2.80
CA GLU A 132 -1.06 32.60 -4.03
C GLU A 132 0.39 32.10 -4.15
N THR A 133 1.03 31.80 -3.02
CA THR A 133 2.39 31.24 -2.98
C THR A 133 2.44 29.78 -3.45
N LEU A 134 1.32 29.06 -3.38
CA LEU A 134 1.22 27.68 -3.82
C LEU A 134 0.77 27.55 -5.28
N TYR A 135 -0.21 28.35 -5.67
CA TYR A 135 -0.74 28.41 -7.03
C TYR A 135 -1.33 29.78 -7.31
N LYS A 136 -1.04 30.32 -8.48
CA LYS A 136 -1.61 31.58 -8.97
C LYS A 136 -2.00 31.42 -10.43
N ASP A 137 -3.25 31.73 -10.74
CA ASP A 137 -3.75 31.78 -12.11
C ASP A 137 -3.85 33.25 -12.56
N PRO A 138 -3.07 33.68 -13.58
CA PRO A 138 -3.11 35.06 -14.06
C PRO A 138 -4.46 35.47 -14.65
N GLU A 139 -5.20 34.50 -15.20
CA GLU A 139 -6.50 34.75 -15.86
C GLU A 139 -7.66 34.68 -14.85
N LEU A 140 -7.48 34.00 -13.73
CA LEU A 140 -8.50 33.76 -12.71
C LEU A 140 -7.99 34.11 -11.28
N PRO A 141 -7.60 35.37 -11.02
CA PRO A 141 -7.05 35.77 -9.72
C PRO A 141 -8.02 35.56 -8.56
N GLN A 142 -9.33 35.54 -8.80
CA GLN A 142 -10.37 35.31 -7.81
C GLN A 142 -10.34 33.86 -7.27
N LEU A 143 -9.71 32.90 -7.98
CA LEU A 143 -9.61 31.51 -7.55
C LEU A 143 -8.98 31.38 -6.16
N ASN A 144 -7.97 32.21 -5.83
CA ASN A 144 -7.31 32.19 -4.54
C ASN A 144 -8.17 32.75 -3.38
N GLN A 145 -9.27 33.46 -3.70
CA GLN A 145 -10.20 33.99 -2.70
C GLN A 145 -11.34 33.03 -2.39
N MET A 146 -11.57 32.05 -3.27
CA MET A 146 -12.66 31.08 -3.14
C MET A 146 -12.30 29.96 -2.15
N HIS A 147 -13.34 29.48 -1.46
CA HIS A 147 -13.21 28.35 -0.55
C HIS A 147 -13.47 27.00 -1.22
N PHE A 148 -12.89 25.96 -0.66
CA PHE A 148 -13.30 24.58 -0.86
C PHE A 148 -13.31 23.81 0.45
N GLU A 149 -14.20 22.83 0.57
CA GLU A 149 -14.23 21.91 1.70
C GLU A 149 -13.31 20.73 1.41
N LEU A 150 -12.34 20.46 2.30
CA LEU A 150 -11.50 19.27 2.27
C LEU A 150 -11.96 18.29 3.36
N GLN A 151 -12.54 17.16 2.95
CA GLN A 151 -12.98 16.09 3.83
C GLN A 151 -11.92 14.99 3.89
N MET A 152 -11.49 14.63 5.10
CA MET A 152 -10.50 13.58 5.35
C MET A 152 -11.11 12.52 6.28
N ARG A 153 -11.03 11.25 5.89
CA ARG A 153 -11.60 10.12 6.62
C ARG A 153 -11.00 8.79 6.20
N SER A 154 -11.09 7.76 7.08
CA SER A 154 -10.71 6.40 6.73
C SER A 154 -11.72 5.75 5.77
N THR A 155 -11.31 4.63 5.17
CA THR A 155 -12.19 3.81 4.32
C THR A 155 -13.43 3.34 5.09
N LEU A 156 -13.30 2.92 6.35
CA LEU A 156 -14.45 2.47 7.15
C LEU A 156 -15.38 3.62 7.51
N GLN A 157 -14.84 4.78 7.87
CA GLN A 157 -15.62 6.01 8.07
C GLN A 157 -16.34 6.43 6.79
N HIS A 158 -15.70 6.25 5.63
CA HIS A 158 -16.31 6.54 4.34
C HIS A 158 -17.49 5.60 4.03
N VAL A 159 -17.34 4.30 4.28
CA VAL A 159 -18.42 3.31 4.09
C VAL A 159 -19.61 3.66 4.97
N TRP A 160 -19.37 3.92 6.26
CA TRP A 160 -20.44 4.28 7.18
C TRP A 160 -21.19 5.54 6.73
N ALA A 161 -20.46 6.59 6.36
CA ALA A 161 -21.02 7.84 5.90
C ALA A 161 -21.91 7.69 4.65
N ASN A 162 -21.45 6.88 3.68
CA ASN A 162 -22.22 6.62 2.47
C ASN A 162 -23.48 5.84 2.76
N MET A 163 -23.43 4.80 3.61
CA MET A 163 -24.59 4.01 3.99
C MET A 163 -25.60 4.84 4.78
N TYR A 164 -25.14 5.64 5.76
CA TYR A 164 -25.99 6.53 6.53
C TYR A 164 -26.72 7.55 5.64
N HIS A 165 -25.97 8.17 4.71
CA HIS A 165 -26.53 9.12 3.74
C HIS A 165 -27.54 8.43 2.80
N TYR A 166 -27.22 7.22 2.31
CA TYR A 166 -28.11 6.48 1.42
C TYR A 166 -29.44 6.11 2.10
N ILE A 167 -29.40 5.67 3.36
CA ILE A 167 -30.57 5.31 4.13
C ILE A 167 -31.39 6.56 4.50
N GLY A 168 -30.72 7.66 4.91
CA GLY A 168 -31.41 8.87 5.36
C GLY A 168 -31.93 9.75 4.22
N TYR A 169 -31.26 9.78 3.07
CA TYR A 169 -31.60 10.69 1.97
C TYR A 169 -32.71 10.18 1.06
N LYS A 170 -32.95 8.85 1.01
CA LYS A 170 -34.01 8.25 0.18
C LYS A 170 -35.37 8.18 0.85
N SER A 171 -35.44 8.49 2.14
CA SER A 171 -36.72 8.58 2.86
C SER A 171 -36.98 10.05 3.20
N ASP A 172 -38.06 10.63 2.69
CA ASP A 172 -38.60 11.92 3.15
C ASP A 172 -39.01 11.90 4.63
N VAL A 173 -38.69 10.82 5.34
CA VAL A 173 -39.05 10.56 6.74
C VAL A 173 -37.75 10.35 7.52
N GLU A 174 -37.65 10.99 8.68
CA GLU A 174 -36.54 10.75 9.63
C GLU A 174 -36.41 9.27 9.96
N ILE A 175 -35.16 8.78 10.02
CA ILE A 175 -34.86 7.40 10.40
C ILE A 175 -35.44 7.14 11.81
N PRO A 176 -36.36 6.14 12.00
CA PRO A 176 -36.92 5.86 13.32
C PRO A 176 -35.82 5.60 14.36
N ILE A 177 -36.08 6.03 15.60
CA ILE A 177 -35.07 6.07 16.69
C ILE A 177 -34.44 4.69 16.98
N GLU A 178 -35.18 3.63 16.75
CA GLU A 178 -34.70 2.24 16.89
C GLU A 178 -33.61 1.90 15.87
N TYR A 179 -33.73 2.40 14.63
CA TYR A 179 -32.70 2.20 13.59
C TYR A 179 -31.54 3.17 13.76
N GLN A 180 -31.76 4.38 14.28
CA GLN A 180 -30.67 5.29 14.65
C GLN A 180 -29.72 4.66 15.66
N ARG A 181 -30.28 3.95 16.67
CA ARG A 181 -29.49 3.20 17.65
C ARG A 181 -28.66 2.07 17.00
N ASN A 182 -29.23 1.37 16.01
CA ASN A 182 -28.50 0.33 15.28
C ASN A 182 -27.36 0.93 14.43
N MET A 183 -27.59 2.09 13.80
CA MET A 183 -26.55 2.82 13.08
C MET A 183 -25.41 3.27 14.01
N SER A 184 -25.74 3.76 15.21
CA SER A 184 -24.71 4.11 16.21
C SER A 184 -23.88 2.90 16.65
N ARG A 185 -24.50 1.74 16.84
CA ARG A 185 -23.79 0.49 17.17
C ARG A 185 -22.82 0.08 16.03
N LEU A 186 -23.29 0.18 14.77
CA LEU A 186 -22.42 -0.10 13.62
C LEU A 186 -21.27 0.89 13.53
N ALA A 187 -21.48 2.18 13.83
CA ALA A 187 -20.40 3.16 13.90
C ALA A 187 -19.32 2.74 14.90
N GLY A 188 -19.71 2.31 16.12
CA GLY A 188 -18.78 1.83 17.13
C GLY A 188 -18.02 0.56 16.72
N ILE A 189 -18.66 -0.37 16.00
CA ILE A 189 -17.99 -1.56 15.47
C ILE A 189 -16.95 -1.16 14.41
N LEU A 190 -17.27 -0.22 13.53
CA LEU A 190 -16.35 0.25 12.49
C LEU A 190 -15.18 1.05 13.08
N GLU A 191 -15.43 1.84 14.14
CA GLU A 191 -14.39 2.53 14.89
C GLU A 191 -13.40 1.55 15.52
N LEU A 192 -13.92 0.52 16.21
CA LEU A 192 -13.09 -0.55 16.78
C LEU A 192 -12.29 -1.29 15.69
N ALA A 193 -12.91 -1.54 14.53
CA ALA A 193 -12.22 -2.18 13.40
C ALA A 193 -11.08 -1.31 12.87
N ASP A 194 -11.29 0.02 12.71
CA ASP A 194 -10.25 0.97 12.32
C ASP A 194 -9.06 0.94 13.30
N GLU A 195 -9.33 0.96 14.61
CA GLU A 195 -8.30 0.86 15.64
C GLU A 195 -7.51 -0.47 15.54
N GLN A 196 -8.20 -1.60 15.32
CA GLN A 196 -7.55 -2.90 15.19
C GLN A 196 -6.68 -2.95 13.91
N PHE A 197 -7.13 -2.41 12.78
CA PHE A 197 -6.32 -2.34 11.57
C PHE A 197 -5.07 -1.47 11.78
N ASN A 198 -5.18 -0.32 12.45
CA ASN A 198 -4.04 0.51 12.82
C ASN A 198 -3.04 -0.26 13.69
N ARG A 199 -3.53 -0.99 14.70
CA ARG A 199 -2.69 -1.80 15.60
C ARG A 199 -1.95 -2.88 14.85
N ILE A 200 -2.67 -3.69 14.06
CA ILE A 200 -2.07 -4.77 13.26
C ILE A 200 -0.99 -4.21 12.34
N ARG A 201 -1.23 -3.09 11.64
CA ARG A 201 -0.22 -2.44 10.80
C ARG A 201 1.03 -2.06 11.58
N LYS A 202 0.87 -1.44 12.76
CA LYS A 202 1.99 -1.06 13.62
C LYS A 202 2.78 -2.28 14.10
N ASP A 203 2.08 -3.33 14.51
CA ASP A 203 2.68 -4.58 14.98
C ASP A 203 3.48 -5.27 13.86
N VAL A 204 2.92 -5.36 12.64
CA VAL A 204 3.62 -5.91 11.46
C VAL A 204 4.85 -5.07 11.10
N ASN A 205 4.74 -3.73 11.13
CA ASN A 205 5.89 -2.87 10.84
C ASN A 205 6.99 -2.98 11.91
N ASN A 206 6.62 -3.07 13.17
CA ASN A 206 7.57 -3.28 14.27
C ASN A 206 8.25 -4.66 14.14
N TYR A 207 7.47 -5.70 13.84
CA TYR A 207 8.01 -7.03 13.56
C TYR A 207 9.05 -6.99 12.42
N ARG A 208 8.72 -6.34 11.29
CA ARG A 208 9.65 -6.21 10.16
C ARG A 208 10.93 -5.47 10.51
N ARG A 209 10.84 -4.40 11.33
CA ARG A 209 12.04 -3.67 11.83
C ARG A 209 12.88 -4.56 12.73
N ASN A 210 12.26 -5.30 13.64
CA ASN A 210 12.96 -6.23 14.52
C ASN A 210 13.67 -7.33 13.73
N VAL A 211 12.98 -7.90 12.72
CA VAL A 211 13.57 -8.88 11.80
C VAL A 211 14.80 -8.32 11.09
N GLN A 212 14.71 -7.11 10.55
CA GLN A 212 15.85 -6.46 9.90
C GLN A 212 17.04 -6.27 10.87
N SER A 213 16.75 -5.85 12.09
CA SER A 213 17.76 -5.69 13.14
C SER A 213 18.42 -7.03 13.50
N MET A 214 17.64 -8.10 13.69
CA MET A 214 18.14 -9.46 13.99
C MET A 214 19.02 -9.99 12.85
N VAL A 215 18.58 -9.82 11.60
CA VAL A 215 19.38 -10.22 10.43
C VAL A 215 20.66 -9.41 10.33
N ALA A 216 20.61 -8.10 10.60
CA ALA A 216 21.78 -7.23 10.57
C ALA A 216 22.80 -7.54 11.70
N SER A 217 22.35 -8.05 12.84
CA SER A 217 23.23 -8.44 13.96
C SER A 217 24.02 -9.71 13.69
N GLY A 218 23.67 -10.50 12.67
CA GLY A 218 24.35 -11.75 12.31
C GLY A 218 23.99 -12.96 13.21
N ASN A 219 23.06 -12.81 14.15
CA ASN A 219 22.60 -13.92 14.99
C ASN A 219 21.54 -14.77 14.28
N PHE A 220 21.95 -15.39 13.16
CA PHE A 220 21.03 -16.04 12.21
C PHE A 220 20.35 -17.28 12.78
N ASP A 221 20.91 -17.93 13.79
CA ASP A 221 20.34 -19.14 14.37
C ASP A 221 19.02 -18.88 15.13
N GLU A 222 18.84 -17.67 15.63
CA GLU A 222 17.60 -17.25 16.31
C GLU A 222 16.56 -16.65 15.36
N VAL A 223 16.91 -16.40 14.09
CA VAL A 223 16.01 -15.79 13.11
C VAL A 223 15.18 -16.87 12.43
N PRO A 224 13.87 -16.97 12.68
CA PRO A 224 13.01 -17.97 12.05
C PRO A 224 12.92 -17.74 10.54
N LEU A 225 12.89 -18.81 9.75
CA LEU A 225 12.72 -18.71 8.30
C LEU A 225 11.25 -18.46 7.94
N ASN A 226 10.98 -17.26 7.48
CA ASN A 226 9.70 -16.86 6.87
C ASN A 226 9.96 -15.91 5.71
N GLY A 227 8.90 -15.52 4.97
CA GLY A 227 9.05 -14.70 3.76
C GLY A 227 9.71 -13.33 4.01
N ASP A 228 9.48 -12.69 5.17
CA ASP A 228 10.07 -11.40 5.51
C ASP A 228 11.55 -11.54 5.94
N THR A 229 11.86 -12.54 6.76
CA THR A 229 13.24 -12.84 7.20
C THR A 229 14.10 -13.27 6.03
N PHE A 230 13.58 -14.13 5.14
CA PHE A 230 14.27 -14.56 3.93
C PHE A 230 14.55 -13.38 3.00
N ARG A 231 13.55 -12.55 2.73
CA ARG A 231 13.72 -11.32 1.92
C ARG A 231 14.75 -10.36 2.52
N SER A 232 14.77 -10.21 3.85
CA SER A 232 15.76 -9.38 4.54
C SER A 232 17.16 -9.96 4.47
N PHE A 233 17.30 -11.28 4.58
CA PHE A 233 18.56 -11.99 4.42
C PHE A 233 19.11 -11.87 2.99
N LEU A 234 18.27 -11.96 1.97
CA LEU A 234 18.67 -11.78 0.57
C LEU A 234 19.28 -10.41 0.28
N LYS A 235 18.87 -9.35 1.00
CA LYS A 235 19.48 -8.01 0.86
C LYS A 235 20.95 -7.95 1.28
N LEU A 236 21.44 -8.92 2.06
CA LEU A 236 22.85 -9.07 2.41
C LEU A 236 23.67 -9.73 1.30
N ASN A 237 23.06 -10.11 0.19
CA ASN A 237 23.69 -10.81 -0.94
C ASN A 237 24.47 -12.07 -0.55
N PRO A 238 23.88 -13.01 0.26
CA PRO A 238 24.62 -14.11 0.87
C PRO A 238 25.21 -15.09 -0.14
N PHE A 239 24.73 -15.11 -1.36
CA PHE A 239 25.15 -16.02 -2.43
C PHE A 239 26.17 -15.40 -3.39
N ARG A 240 26.43 -14.07 -3.30
CA ARG A 240 27.23 -13.32 -4.28
C ARG A 240 28.59 -13.94 -4.57
N ASN A 241 29.36 -14.29 -3.52
CA ASN A 241 30.67 -14.88 -3.68
C ASN A 241 30.65 -16.20 -4.47
N LEU A 242 29.62 -17.03 -4.27
CA LEU A 242 29.49 -18.30 -5.00
C LEU A 242 29.04 -18.05 -6.44
N VAL A 243 28.11 -17.13 -6.65
CA VAL A 243 27.66 -16.71 -8.00
C VAL A 243 28.85 -16.21 -8.84
N ASP A 244 29.66 -15.30 -8.28
CA ASP A 244 30.81 -14.72 -8.99
C ASP A 244 31.84 -15.79 -9.35
N LYS A 245 32.09 -16.75 -8.47
CA LYS A 245 32.97 -17.91 -8.76
C LYS A 245 32.40 -18.79 -9.88
N ILE A 246 31.10 -19.04 -9.89
CA ILE A 246 30.44 -19.85 -10.91
C ILE A 246 30.46 -19.11 -12.27
N ALA A 247 30.15 -17.82 -12.29
CA ALA A 247 30.19 -17.00 -13.51
C ALA A 247 31.61 -16.94 -14.11
N ALA A 248 32.65 -16.89 -13.29
CA ALA A 248 34.02 -16.86 -13.72
C ALA A 248 34.48 -18.14 -14.48
N ILE A 249 33.78 -19.26 -14.40
CA ILE A 249 34.12 -20.51 -15.11
C ILE A 249 34.19 -20.28 -16.63
N ASN A 250 33.25 -19.55 -17.18
CA ASN A 250 33.16 -19.23 -18.61
C ASN A 250 33.27 -17.72 -18.90
N GLN A 251 33.75 -16.93 -17.93
CA GLN A 251 33.77 -15.46 -18.00
C GLN A 251 32.37 -14.85 -18.28
N GLY A 252 31.35 -15.52 -17.76
CA GLY A 252 29.96 -15.18 -18.03
C GLY A 252 29.45 -13.97 -17.25
N GLU A 253 28.46 -13.30 -17.81
CA GLU A 253 27.68 -12.26 -17.14
C GLU A 253 26.64 -12.86 -16.20
N VAL A 254 26.37 -12.17 -15.08
CA VAL A 254 25.34 -12.57 -14.12
C VAL A 254 24.04 -11.86 -14.44
N TYR A 255 23.01 -12.65 -14.71
CA TYR A 255 21.65 -12.18 -14.87
C TYR A 255 20.92 -12.23 -13.52
N GLU A 256 20.41 -11.08 -13.07
CA GLU A 256 19.67 -10.98 -11.80
C GLU A 256 18.27 -11.56 -11.94
N ASP A 257 17.97 -12.60 -11.17
CA ASP A 257 16.66 -13.22 -11.07
C ASP A 257 16.19 -13.34 -9.61
N SER A 258 14.91 -13.63 -9.42
CA SER A 258 14.32 -13.70 -8.08
C SER A 258 14.66 -15.01 -7.38
N LEU A 259 15.20 -14.91 -6.17
CA LEU A 259 15.40 -16.06 -5.28
C LEU A 259 14.17 -16.44 -4.45
N MET A 260 13.10 -15.65 -4.49
CA MET A 260 11.88 -15.93 -3.70
C MET A 260 11.22 -17.29 -3.98
N PRO A 261 11.22 -17.85 -5.21
CA PRO A 261 10.71 -19.20 -5.46
C PRO A 261 11.39 -20.28 -4.60
N TYR A 262 12.65 -20.08 -4.23
CA TYR A 262 13.38 -21.04 -3.38
C TYR A 262 12.91 -21.05 -1.93
N TYR A 263 12.16 -20.07 -1.45
CA TYR A 263 11.64 -20.06 -0.09
C TYR A 263 10.85 -21.33 0.25
N ASN A 264 9.93 -21.74 -0.61
CA ASN A 264 9.15 -22.96 -0.41
C ASN A 264 10.02 -24.21 -0.48
N VAL A 265 11.03 -24.22 -1.36
CA VAL A 265 12.02 -25.31 -1.44
C VAL A 265 12.77 -25.47 -0.14
N LEU A 266 13.27 -24.37 0.45
CA LEU A 266 14.00 -24.38 1.73
C LEU A 266 13.13 -24.88 2.88
N LEU A 267 11.84 -24.50 2.91
CA LEU A 267 10.88 -25.05 3.88
C LEU A 267 10.67 -26.56 3.71
N HIS A 268 10.54 -27.06 2.48
CA HIS A 268 10.43 -28.50 2.21
C HIS A 268 11.74 -29.26 2.54
N MET A 269 12.87 -28.57 2.54
CA MET A 269 14.15 -29.12 3.02
C MET A 269 14.28 -29.09 4.54
N GLU A 270 13.20 -28.76 5.26
CA GLU A 270 13.08 -28.68 6.72
C GLU A 270 13.94 -27.59 7.37
N MET A 271 14.31 -26.56 6.63
CA MET A 271 15.01 -25.40 7.19
C MET A 271 14.05 -24.56 8.02
N LYS A 272 14.42 -24.23 9.24
CA LYS A 272 13.59 -23.52 10.22
C LYS A 272 14.08 -22.12 10.51
N THR A 273 15.38 -21.87 10.33
CA THR A 273 16.02 -20.58 10.62
C THR A 273 16.88 -20.11 9.46
N ILE A 274 17.22 -18.82 9.46
CA ILE A 274 18.21 -18.27 8.53
C ILE A 274 19.57 -18.89 8.77
N GLY A 275 19.88 -19.27 10.03
CA GLY A 275 21.09 -20.00 10.40
C GLY A 275 21.23 -21.34 9.67
N ASP A 276 20.11 -22.05 9.41
CA ASP A 276 20.14 -23.28 8.62
C ASP A 276 20.62 -23.02 7.19
N ILE A 277 20.20 -21.91 6.59
CA ILE A 277 20.64 -21.50 5.24
C ILE A 277 22.14 -21.15 5.27
N VAL A 278 22.57 -20.40 6.27
CA VAL A 278 23.99 -20.02 6.43
C VAL A 278 24.87 -21.27 6.61
N ARG A 279 24.42 -22.24 7.41
CA ARG A 279 25.10 -23.54 7.55
C ARG A 279 25.16 -24.28 6.21
N MET A 280 24.04 -24.36 5.50
CA MET A 280 23.99 -24.96 4.16
C MET A 280 25.02 -24.34 3.22
N ILE A 281 25.11 -23.01 3.19
CA ILE A 281 26.09 -22.28 2.37
C ILE A 281 27.53 -22.69 2.76
N ASN A 282 27.83 -22.61 4.06
CA ASN A 282 29.19 -22.86 4.56
C ASN A 282 29.65 -24.29 4.33
N GLU A 283 28.79 -25.28 4.53
CA GLU A 283 29.07 -26.71 4.39
C GLU A 283 29.13 -27.15 2.92
N ASN A 284 28.38 -26.49 2.02
CA ASN A 284 28.17 -27.01 0.68
C ASN A 284 28.70 -26.11 -0.44
N LYS A 285 29.20 -24.89 -0.14
CA LYS A 285 29.66 -23.93 -1.18
C LYS A 285 30.72 -24.49 -2.12
N GLU A 286 31.67 -25.28 -1.60
CA GLU A 286 32.72 -25.87 -2.44
C GLU A 286 32.16 -27.01 -3.32
N SER A 287 31.36 -27.90 -2.75
CA SER A 287 30.69 -28.95 -3.52
C SER A 287 29.76 -28.38 -4.59
N ALA A 288 29.05 -27.29 -4.28
CA ALA A 288 28.17 -26.60 -5.22
C ALA A 288 28.97 -25.96 -6.37
N TYR A 289 30.14 -25.38 -6.08
CA TYR A 289 31.06 -24.88 -7.10
C TYR A 289 31.61 -25.98 -8.00
N GLN A 290 32.07 -27.12 -7.42
CA GLN A 290 32.58 -28.26 -8.19
C GLN A 290 31.48 -28.85 -9.11
N LEU A 291 30.25 -28.92 -8.62
CA LEU A 291 29.12 -29.35 -9.45
C LEU A 291 28.86 -28.35 -10.59
N ALA A 292 28.86 -27.06 -10.31
CA ALA A 292 28.72 -26.01 -11.34
C ALA A 292 29.84 -26.09 -12.40
N LEU A 293 31.07 -26.35 -11.97
CA LEU A 293 32.19 -26.55 -12.87
C LEU A 293 31.96 -27.68 -13.88
N LEU A 294 31.45 -28.85 -13.42
CA LEU A 294 31.09 -29.97 -14.30
C LEU A 294 29.90 -29.65 -15.24
N GLN A 295 28.99 -28.79 -14.79
CA GLN A 295 27.84 -28.40 -15.60
C GLN A 295 28.17 -27.38 -16.69
N LEU A 296 29.09 -26.46 -16.40
CA LEU A 296 29.39 -25.31 -17.24
C LEU A 296 30.71 -25.45 -18.06
N ALA A 297 31.71 -26.19 -17.53
CA ALA A 297 32.96 -26.36 -18.22
C ALA A 297 32.77 -26.98 -19.61
N GLY A 298 33.29 -26.34 -20.64
CA GLY A 298 33.14 -26.76 -22.02
C GLY A 298 31.79 -26.46 -22.68
N THR A 299 30.90 -25.76 -21.99
CA THR A 299 29.71 -25.14 -22.59
C THR A 299 30.06 -23.73 -23.07
N GLY A 300 29.42 -23.26 -24.15
CA GLY A 300 29.56 -21.86 -24.60
C GLY A 300 28.64 -20.89 -23.83
N LEU A 301 28.19 -21.22 -22.61
CA LEU A 301 27.29 -20.39 -21.84
C LEU A 301 28.09 -19.23 -21.18
N ASP A 302 27.79 -18.03 -21.61
CA ASP A 302 28.36 -16.76 -21.14
C ASP A 302 27.41 -15.92 -20.27
N ILE A 303 26.21 -16.47 -19.96
CA ILE A 303 25.21 -15.86 -19.05
C ILE A 303 24.77 -16.91 -18.03
N VAL A 304 24.80 -16.53 -16.75
CA VAL A 304 24.32 -17.36 -15.62
C VAL A 304 23.33 -16.59 -14.76
N ALA A 305 22.24 -17.26 -14.36
CA ALA A 305 21.27 -16.67 -13.43
C ALA A 305 21.87 -16.53 -12.03
N TYR A 306 21.53 -15.45 -11.31
CA TYR A 306 21.96 -15.25 -9.93
C TYR A 306 21.52 -16.42 -9.02
N SER A 307 20.39 -17.04 -9.31
CA SER A 307 19.87 -18.21 -8.59
C SER A 307 20.72 -19.48 -8.73
N VAL A 308 21.67 -19.54 -9.67
CA VAL A 308 22.50 -20.73 -9.92
C VAL A 308 23.23 -21.22 -8.65
N ALA A 309 23.69 -20.29 -7.81
CA ALA A 309 24.38 -20.63 -6.58
C ALA A 309 23.43 -21.32 -5.58
N LEU A 310 22.27 -20.76 -5.33
CA LEU A 310 21.26 -21.36 -4.42
C LEU A 310 20.72 -22.66 -4.99
N GLN A 311 20.51 -22.76 -6.29
CA GLN A 311 20.12 -24.01 -6.94
C GLN A 311 21.13 -25.13 -6.68
N ASN A 312 22.41 -24.88 -6.92
CA ASN A 312 23.46 -25.89 -6.71
C ASN A 312 23.63 -26.23 -5.23
N LEU A 313 23.48 -25.26 -4.31
CA LEU A 313 23.46 -25.55 -2.87
C LEU A 313 22.29 -26.49 -2.49
N CYS A 314 21.10 -26.24 -3.01
CA CYS A 314 19.94 -27.13 -2.81
C CYS A 314 20.18 -28.51 -3.38
N ILE A 315 20.69 -28.62 -4.62
CA ILE A 315 21.02 -29.88 -5.26
C ILE A 315 22.01 -30.69 -4.41
N VAL A 316 23.12 -30.08 -4.01
CA VAL A 316 24.14 -30.73 -3.17
C VAL A 316 23.56 -31.20 -1.84
N THR A 317 22.76 -30.37 -1.19
CA THR A 317 22.14 -30.69 0.08
C THR A 317 21.17 -31.88 -0.06
N ILE A 318 20.34 -31.91 -1.11
CA ILE A 318 19.42 -33.00 -1.41
C ILE A 318 20.19 -34.31 -1.63
N LEU A 319 21.27 -34.27 -2.39
CA LEU A 319 22.10 -35.43 -2.69
C LEU A 319 22.82 -35.97 -1.45
N LYS A 320 23.43 -35.09 -0.65
CA LYS A 320 24.09 -35.47 0.61
C LYS A 320 23.11 -36.08 1.63
N LYS A 321 21.83 -35.64 1.61
CA LYS A 321 20.77 -36.24 2.45
C LYS A 321 20.26 -37.60 1.92
N GLY A 322 20.76 -38.06 0.78
CA GLY A 322 20.39 -39.37 0.19
C GLY A 322 19.07 -39.42 -0.55
N TYR A 323 18.48 -38.26 -0.88
CA TYR A 323 17.20 -38.21 -1.60
C TYR A 323 17.31 -38.51 -3.11
N GLY A 324 18.52 -38.55 -3.65
CA GLY A 324 18.85 -39.00 -5.00
C GLY A 324 18.06 -38.27 -6.11
N GLU A 325 17.79 -39.01 -7.22
CA GLU A 325 17.05 -38.50 -8.38
C GLU A 325 15.64 -37.99 -8.01
N ALA A 326 14.93 -38.72 -7.16
CA ALA A 326 13.57 -38.35 -6.78
C ALA A 326 13.50 -37.01 -6.01
N GLY A 327 14.51 -36.73 -5.20
CA GLY A 327 14.65 -35.43 -4.50
C GLY A 327 14.91 -34.28 -5.47
N LEU A 328 15.73 -34.49 -6.50
CA LEU A 328 16.03 -33.50 -7.52
C LEU A 328 14.83 -33.21 -8.43
N VAL A 329 14.06 -34.24 -8.80
CA VAL A 329 12.83 -34.05 -9.58
C VAL A 329 11.86 -33.16 -8.81
N ARG A 330 11.62 -33.43 -7.52
CA ARG A 330 10.78 -32.57 -6.66
C ARG A 330 11.29 -31.14 -6.56
N LEU A 331 12.60 -30.92 -6.50
CA LEU A 331 13.19 -29.59 -6.52
C LEU A 331 12.82 -28.84 -7.82
N PHE A 332 13.02 -29.49 -8.96
CA PHE A 332 12.77 -28.84 -10.26
C PHE A 332 11.28 -28.62 -10.52
N ASP A 333 10.44 -29.58 -10.13
CA ASP A 333 8.98 -29.42 -10.23
C ASP A 333 8.47 -28.28 -9.37
N ALA A 334 9.02 -28.09 -8.16
CA ALA A 334 8.68 -26.97 -7.28
C ALA A 334 9.13 -25.60 -7.83
N LEU A 335 10.23 -25.54 -8.59
CA LEU A 335 10.77 -24.30 -9.14
C LEU A 335 10.19 -23.93 -10.51
N TYR A 336 9.93 -24.93 -11.36
CA TYR A 336 9.65 -24.72 -12.77
C TYR A 336 8.32 -25.33 -13.24
N GLY A 337 7.56 -25.98 -12.33
CA GLY A 337 6.38 -26.76 -12.67
C GLY A 337 6.73 -28.19 -13.11
N GLU A 338 5.74 -29.10 -13.08
CA GLU A 338 5.94 -30.51 -13.45
C GLU A 338 6.33 -30.68 -14.92
N ASN A 339 7.42 -31.44 -15.17
CA ASN A 339 7.90 -31.71 -16.51
C ASN A 339 8.69 -33.04 -16.55
N GLU A 340 8.41 -33.89 -17.55
CA GLU A 340 9.10 -35.18 -17.74
C GLU A 340 10.61 -35.01 -17.96
N TYR A 341 11.05 -33.89 -18.52
CA TYR A 341 12.46 -33.58 -18.73
C TYR A 341 13.24 -33.50 -17.40
N HIS A 342 12.58 -33.20 -16.28
CA HIS A 342 13.23 -33.12 -14.96
C HIS A 342 13.82 -34.45 -14.51
N LYS A 343 13.25 -35.58 -14.88
CA LYS A 343 13.81 -36.93 -14.60
C LYS A 343 15.16 -37.11 -15.29
N GLN A 344 15.25 -36.75 -16.58
CA GLN A 344 16.49 -36.87 -17.34
C GLN A 344 17.57 -35.90 -16.78
N ARG A 345 17.18 -34.67 -16.43
CA ARG A 345 18.06 -33.69 -15.80
C ARG A 345 18.57 -34.19 -14.45
N ALA A 346 17.71 -34.72 -13.59
CA ALA A 346 18.05 -35.25 -12.28
C ALA A 346 19.07 -36.42 -12.40
N LYS A 347 18.82 -37.39 -13.29
CA LYS A 347 19.74 -38.49 -13.56
C LYS A 347 21.13 -38.00 -13.95
N ARG A 348 21.21 -37.06 -14.90
CA ARG A 348 22.49 -36.47 -15.33
C ARG A 348 23.24 -35.80 -14.19
N ILE A 349 22.56 -35.11 -13.30
CA ILE A 349 23.17 -34.45 -12.13
C ILE A 349 23.70 -35.45 -11.13
N VAL A 350 22.99 -36.55 -10.89
CA VAL A 350 23.46 -37.65 -10.02
C VAL A 350 24.73 -38.27 -10.59
N GLU A 351 24.79 -38.55 -11.90
CA GLU A 351 25.99 -39.06 -12.57
C GLU A 351 27.17 -38.06 -12.47
N GLN A 352 26.92 -36.77 -12.54
CA GLN A 352 27.93 -35.74 -12.34
C GLN A 352 28.42 -35.69 -10.90
N ALA A 353 27.52 -35.79 -9.92
CA ALA A 353 27.84 -35.79 -8.50
C ALA A 353 28.71 -36.99 -8.09
N GLN A 354 28.50 -38.14 -8.68
CA GLN A 354 29.36 -39.33 -8.48
C GLN A 354 30.81 -39.12 -8.97
N LYS A 355 30.99 -38.38 -10.08
CA LYS A 355 32.33 -38.05 -10.62
C LYS A 355 33.19 -37.19 -9.67
N ILE A 356 32.59 -36.44 -8.79
CA ILE A 356 33.26 -35.58 -7.80
C ILE A 356 33.22 -36.15 -6.40
N ASN A 357 32.86 -37.43 -6.23
CA ASN A 357 32.72 -38.13 -4.95
C ASN A 357 31.81 -37.36 -3.96
N LEU A 358 30.75 -36.77 -4.45
CA LEU A 358 29.78 -36.05 -3.62
C LEU A 358 28.82 -37.01 -2.93
N ILE A 359 28.54 -38.15 -3.60
CA ILE A 359 27.63 -39.24 -3.15
C ILE A 359 28.24 -40.60 -3.51
#